data_308ba0ee59fc166e98f664de83b17150
#
_entry.id   308ba0ee59fc166e98f664de83b17150
#
_cell.length_a   1.000
_cell.length_b   1.000
_cell.length_c   1.000
_cell.angle_alpha   90.00
_cell.angle_beta   90.00
_cell.angle_gamma   90.00
#
_symmetry.space_group_name_H-M   'P 1'
#
loop_
_entity.id
_entity.type
_entity.pdbx_description
1 polymer ?
#
loop_
_entity_poly.entity_id
_entity_poly.type
_entity_poly.pdbx_seq_one_letter_code
_entity_poly.pdbx_strand_id
1 'polypeptide(L)'
;MVKPLSCHHSLEIVDAPLITPITLAEVKAQLRVEHDDDDTILTRLIDVAVAYTDVRGALGQAMITQKWAQWINSNPPQNVSLILGPVQNVTAVKYYDTDGALQTDDVNNYQVFGTDFATIISPKDSFTWPDAQQRSDAIKIEYEIGYGDAITDVPQTIRHALMLLIGHWYDNREQTGADELSNIPFGYEEMLNLHRNCWYG
;
A
#
# COMPACT_ATOMS: atom_id res chain seq x y z
N MET A 1 -19.19 1.80 5.05
CA MET A 1 -18.99 1.63 6.51
C MET A 1 -17.74 0.77 6.65
N VAL A 2 -16.57 1.39 6.88
CA VAL A 2 -15.30 0.67 6.99
C VAL A 2 -15.29 -0.06 8.32
N LYS A 3 -15.32 -1.41 8.31
CA LYS A 3 -15.12 -2.21 9.51
C LYS A 3 -13.71 -1.94 10.05
N PRO A 4 -13.52 -1.59 11.32
CA PRO A 4 -12.19 -1.52 11.88
C PRO A 4 -11.56 -2.91 11.83
N LEU A 5 -10.35 -3.00 11.26
CA LEU A 5 -9.51 -4.18 11.29
C LEU A 5 -9.23 -4.55 12.76
N SER A 6 -10.01 -5.48 13.30
CA SER A 6 -9.72 -6.11 14.59
C SER A 6 -8.69 -7.20 14.38
N CYS A 7 -7.46 -6.82 14.07
CA CYS A 7 -6.33 -7.73 14.11
C CYS A 7 -5.21 -7.04 14.87
N HIS A 8 -4.65 -7.74 15.84
CA HIS A 8 -3.49 -7.34 16.64
C HIS A 8 -2.19 -7.30 15.82
N HIS A 9 -2.26 -6.79 14.59
CA HIS A 9 -1.11 -6.58 13.72
C HIS A 9 -0.83 -5.08 13.68
N SER A 10 0.35 -4.69 14.14
CA SER A 10 0.86 -3.34 13.95
C SER A 10 1.58 -3.29 12.61
N LEU A 11 1.25 -2.29 11.80
CA LEU A 11 1.88 -2.02 10.50
C LEU A 11 2.71 -0.75 10.62
N GLU A 12 3.94 -0.82 10.18
CA GLU A 12 4.92 0.26 10.23
C GLU A 12 5.54 0.45 8.84
N ILE A 13 5.60 1.69 8.36
CA ILE A 13 6.36 2.00 7.16
C ILE A 13 7.85 2.06 7.52
N VAL A 14 8.67 1.31 6.77
CA VAL A 14 10.12 1.29 6.93
C VAL A 14 10.77 2.22 5.93
N ASP A 15 10.42 2.09 4.65
CA ASP A 15 10.88 2.95 3.58
C ASP A 15 9.69 3.42 2.75
N ALA A 16 9.53 4.73 2.61
CA ALA A 16 8.49 5.35 1.79
C ALA A 16 8.83 5.25 0.30
N PRO A 17 7.82 5.31 -0.61
CA PRO A 17 8.08 5.33 -2.04
C PRO A 17 8.89 6.57 -2.43
N LEU A 18 9.83 6.40 -3.38
CA LEU A 18 10.74 7.46 -3.80
C LEU A 18 10.14 8.37 -4.88
N ILE A 19 9.11 7.90 -5.57
CA ILE A 19 8.46 8.62 -6.69
C ILE A 19 6.94 8.51 -6.57
N THR A 20 6.23 9.37 -7.28
CA THR A 20 4.78 9.27 -7.45
C THR A 20 4.44 8.44 -8.70
N PRO A 21 3.29 7.75 -8.75
CA PRO A 21 2.90 6.89 -9.88
C PRO A 21 2.49 7.67 -11.15
N ILE A 22 2.43 8.99 -11.06
CA ILE A 22 2.14 9.92 -12.17
C ILE A 22 3.02 11.17 -12.05
N THR A 23 3.30 11.80 -13.16
CA THR A 23 4.11 13.03 -13.23
C THR A 23 3.25 14.27 -13.40
N LEU A 24 3.79 15.44 -13.00
CA LEU A 24 3.16 16.73 -13.24
C LEU A 24 2.92 16.95 -14.75
N ALA A 25 3.90 16.57 -15.60
CA ALA A 25 3.78 16.71 -17.04
C ALA A 25 2.61 15.92 -17.63
N GLU A 26 2.37 14.70 -17.15
CA GLU A 26 1.22 13.89 -17.57
C GLU A 26 -0.10 14.51 -17.13
N VAL A 27 -0.16 15.02 -15.90
CA VAL A 27 -1.35 15.70 -15.38
C VAL A 27 -1.63 16.98 -16.18
N LYS A 28 -0.61 17.82 -16.44
CA LYS A 28 -0.76 19.03 -17.27
C LYS A 28 -1.26 18.67 -18.68
N ALA A 29 -0.71 17.63 -19.30
CA ALA A 29 -1.13 17.18 -20.62
C ALA A 29 -2.61 16.72 -20.61
N GLN A 30 -3.04 15.97 -19.58
CA GLN A 30 -4.43 15.52 -19.42
C GLN A 30 -5.41 16.71 -19.26
N LEU A 31 -5.03 17.71 -18.47
CA LEU A 31 -5.83 18.90 -18.18
C LEU A 31 -5.72 20.01 -19.22
N ARG A 32 -4.81 19.84 -20.22
CA ARG A 32 -4.50 20.86 -21.24
C ARG A 32 -4.02 22.19 -20.62
N VAL A 33 -3.22 22.08 -19.54
CA VAL A 33 -2.59 23.24 -18.88
C VAL A 33 -1.21 23.43 -19.48
N GLU A 34 -1.00 24.53 -20.19
CA GLU A 34 0.28 24.84 -20.90
C GLU A 34 1.17 25.80 -20.11
N HIS A 35 0.63 26.53 -19.13
CA HIS A 35 1.35 27.47 -18.28
C HIS A 35 1.85 26.83 -16.98
N ASP A 36 2.76 27.51 -16.28
CA ASP A 36 3.38 26.99 -15.05
C ASP A 36 2.79 27.60 -13.76
N ASP A 37 1.83 28.51 -13.90
CA ASP A 37 1.23 29.23 -12.75
C ASP A 37 0.54 28.28 -11.77
N ASP A 38 -0.01 27.16 -12.26
CA ASP A 38 -0.73 26.17 -11.47
C ASP A 38 0.13 24.97 -11.02
N ASP A 39 1.43 24.94 -11.34
CA ASP A 39 2.30 23.78 -11.06
C ASP A 39 2.33 23.39 -9.58
N THR A 40 2.38 24.40 -8.69
CA THR A 40 2.35 24.15 -7.24
C THR A 40 1.04 23.53 -6.79
N ILE A 41 -0.08 23.95 -7.38
CA ILE A 41 -1.41 23.42 -7.05
C ILE A 41 -1.53 21.98 -7.57
N LEU A 42 -1.11 21.75 -8.82
CA LEU A 42 -1.18 20.42 -9.44
C LEU A 42 -0.26 19.43 -8.72
N THR A 43 0.96 19.83 -8.34
CA THR A 43 1.85 18.96 -7.54
C THR A 43 1.20 18.54 -6.23
N ARG A 44 0.60 19.50 -5.50
CA ARG A 44 -0.12 19.20 -4.26
C ARG A 44 -1.32 18.27 -4.49
N LEU A 45 -2.07 18.46 -5.59
CA LEU A 45 -3.19 17.59 -5.91
C LEU A 45 -2.72 16.16 -6.26
N ILE A 46 -1.56 16.01 -6.90
CA ILE A 46 -0.92 14.72 -7.14
C ILE A 46 -0.63 14.03 -5.81
N ASP A 47 0.04 14.72 -4.88
CA ASP A 47 0.39 14.14 -3.57
C ASP A 47 -0.86 13.71 -2.79
N VAL A 48 -1.90 14.53 -2.79
CA VAL A 48 -3.17 14.23 -2.11
C VAL A 48 -3.89 13.05 -2.79
N ALA A 49 -3.94 13.02 -4.13
CA ALA A 49 -4.57 11.93 -4.86
C ALA A 49 -3.85 10.59 -4.63
N VAL A 50 -2.53 10.61 -4.60
CA VAL A 50 -1.71 9.44 -4.27
C VAL A 50 -2.00 8.98 -2.84
N ALA A 51 -1.93 9.87 -1.85
CA ALA A 51 -2.22 9.53 -0.46
C ALA A 51 -3.66 9.01 -0.24
N TYR A 52 -4.62 9.58 -0.98
CA TYR A 52 -6.03 9.14 -0.94
C TYR A 52 -6.24 7.76 -1.54
N THR A 53 -5.40 7.36 -2.49
CA THR A 53 -5.56 6.12 -3.27
C THR A 53 -4.71 4.97 -2.74
N ASP A 54 -3.47 5.22 -2.32
CA ASP A 54 -2.44 4.23 -2.00
C ASP A 54 -2.83 3.28 -0.82
N VAL A 55 -1.85 2.64 -0.21
CA VAL A 55 -1.95 1.57 0.81
C VAL A 55 -3.01 1.82 1.88
N ARG A 56 -3.09 3.04 2.42
CA ARG A 56 -4.06 3.43 3.47
C ARG A 56 -5.33 4.06 2.90
N GLY A 57 -5.41 4.16 1.59
CA GLY A 57 -6.48 4.84 0.89
C GLY A 57 -7.46 3.89 0.21
N ALA A 58 -8.06 4.39 -0.86
CA ALA A 58 -9.15 3.72 -1.55
C ALA A 58 -8.76 2.40 -2.23
N LEU A 59 -7.52 2.27 -2.70
CA LEU A 59 -7.01 1.05 -3.33
C LEU A 59 -6.67 -0.03 -2.30
N GLY A 60 -6.08 0.36 -1.16
CA GLY A 60 -5.61 -0.58 -0.14
C GLY A 60 -4.36 -1.38 -0.55
N GLN A 61 -3.65 -0.93 -1.58
CA GLN A 61 -2.44 -1.55 -2.13
C GLN A 61 -1.41 -0.49 -2.47
N ALA A 62 -0.13 -0.86 -2.41
CA ALA A 62 0.97 0.01 -2.79
C ALA A 62 1.08 0.15 -4.30
N MET A 63 1.18 1.36 -4.80
CA MET A 63 1.37 1.62 -6.23
C MET A 63 2.84 1.54 -6.62
N ILE A 64 3.70 2.25 -5.93
CA ILE A 64 5.16 2.25 -6.13
C ILE A 64 5.80 1.44 -5.01
N THR A 65 6.94 0.81 -5.29
CA THR A 65 7.70 0.04 -4.29
C THR A 65 7.94 0.84 -3.03
N GLN A 66 7.56 0.23 -1.91
CA GLN A 66 7.77 0.74 -0.56
C GLN A 66 7.96 -0.43 0.39
N LYS A 67 8.66 -0.20 1.49
CA LYS A 67 8.97 -1.24 2.47
C LYS A 67 8.14 -1.06 3.72
N TRP A 68 7.51 -2.13 4.14
CA TRP A 68 6.67 -2.16 5.34
C TRP A 68 7.10 -3.27 6.27
N ALA A 69 6.77 -3.11 7.53
CA ALA A 69 6.89 -4.12 8.55
C ALA A 69 5.53 -4.46 9.13
N GLN A 70 5.29 -5.75 9.29
CA GLN A 70 4.13 -6.30 9.97
C GLN A 70 4.60 -6.97 11.27
N TRP A 71 4.08 -6.51 12.39
CA TRP A 71 4.35 -7.10 13.69
C TRP A 71 3.28 -8.13 14.03
N ILE A 72 3.71 -9.28 14.55
CA ILE A 72 2.85 -10.38 14.99
C ILE A 72 3.27 -10.84 16.39
N ASN A 73 2.39 -11.58 17.05
CA ASN A 73 2.62 -12.10 18.39
C ASN A 73 3.69 -13.22 18.42
N SER A 74 4.06 -13.65 19.63
CA SER A 74 5.07 -14.68 19.88
C SER A 74 4.65 -16.11 19.49
N ASN A 75 3.37 -16.35 19.22
CA ASN A 75 2.87 -17.67 18.83
C ASN A 75 1.95 -17.54 17.62
N PRO A 76 2.52 -17.20 16.44
CA PRO A 76 1.72 -17.07 15.24
C PRO A 76 1.29 -18.45 14.70
N PRO A 77 0.22 -18.50 13.89
CA PRO A 77 -0.10 -19.70 13.14
C PRO A 77 1.01 -20.06 12.17
N GLN A 78 1.08 -21.33 11.72
CA GLN A 78 2.06 -21.78 10.74
C GLN A 78 2.08 -20.85 9.50
N ASN A 79 0.90 -20.50 8.98
CA ASN A 79 0.72 -19.62 7.85
C ASN A 79 0.29 -18.25 8.33
N VAL A 80 1.08 -17.23 8.04
CA VAL A 80 0.78 -15.82 8.35
C VAL A 80 0.46 -15.07 7.06
N SER A 81 -0.70 -14.45 7.00
CA SER A 81 -1.07 -13.59 5.88
C SER A 81 -0.38 -12.23 6.00
N LEU A 82 0.28 -11.81 4.93
CA LEU A 82 0.76 -10.45 4.77
C LEU A 82 -0.41 -9.55 4.36
N ILE A 83 -0.63 -8.49 5.14
CA ILE A 83 -1.86 -7.67 5.03
C ILE A 83 -1.79 -6.73 3.84
N LEU A 84 -0.60 -6.23 3.54
CA LEU A 84 -0.38 -5.27 2.48
C LEU A 84 0.19 -5.94 1.23
N GLY A 85 -0.13 -5.39 0.05
CA GLY A 85 0.34 -5.92 -1.22
C GLY A 85 0.28 -4.89 -2.35
N PRO A 86 0.57 -5.32 -3.56
CA PRO A 86 1.15 -6.61 -3.95
C PRO A 86 2.55 -6.82 -3.37
N VAL A 87 2.82 -8.01 -2.83
CA VAL A 87 4.12 -8.32 -2.20
C VAL A 87 5.12 -8.72 -3.29
N GLN A 88 6.24 -8.03 -3.31
CA GLN A 88 7.36 -8.33 -4.21
C GLN A 88 8.36 -9.30 -3.56
N ASN A 89 8.74 -9.01 -2.30
CA ASN A 89 9.77 -9.74 -1.60
C ASN A 89 9.64 -9.59 -0.09
N VAL A 90 10.01 -10.63 0.67
CA VAL A 90 10.21 -10.55 2.12
C VAL A 90 11.71 -10.32 2.36
N THR A 91 12.05 -9.21 2.99
CA THR A 91 13.44 -8.76 3.16
C THR A 91 14.06 -9.21 4.46
N ALA A 92 13.28 -9.32 5.54
CA ALA A 92 13.78 -9.78 6.83
C ALA A 92 12.66 -10.34 7.71
N VAL A 93 13.00 -11.32 8.54
CA VAL A 93 12.21 -11.75 9.69
C VAL A 93 13.04 -11.49 10.94
N LYS A 94 12.53 -10.65 11.82
CA LYS A 94 13.20 -10.28 13.08
C LYS A 94 12.32 -10.67 14.26
N TYR A 95 12.91 -10.97 15.40
CA TYR A 95 12.15 -11.33 16.59
C TYR A 95 12.88 -10.90 17.86
N TYR A 96 12.15 -10.67 18.91
CA TYR A 96 12.72 -10.48 20.24
C TYR A 96 12.92 -11.86 20.87
N ASP A 97 14.16 -12.20 21.20
CA ASP A 97 14.47 -13.42 21.93
C ASP A 97 13.97 -13.36 23.38
N THR A 98 14.16 -14.45 24.13
CA THR A 98 13.70 -14.56 25.52
C THR A 98 14.34 -13.54 26.47
N ASP A 99 15.51 -13.03 26.11
CA ASP A 99 16.23 -11.99 26.85
C ASP A 99 15.80 -10.56 26.44
N GLY A 100 14.93 -10.44 25.45
CA GLY A 100 14.42 -9.17 24.93
C GLY A 100 15.33 -8.49 23.93
N ALA A 101 16.35 -9.17 23.42
CA ALA A 101 17.19 -8.66 22.34
C ALA A 101 16.58 -8.92 20.97
N LEU A 102 16.66 -7.93 20.06
CA LEU A 102 16.18 -8.07 18.70
C LEU A 102 17.15 -8.91 17.87
N GLN A 103 16.72 -10.06 17.42
CA GLN A 103 17.44 -10.99 16.55
C GLN A 103 16.91 -10.93 15.12
N THR A 104 17.72 -11.38 14.17
CA THR A 104 17.32 -11.55 12.77
C THR A 104 17.44 -13.02 12.40
N ASP A 105 16.35 -13.59 11.91
CA ASP A 105 16.33 -14.95 11.39
C ASP A 105 16.68 -14.96 9.90
N ASP A 106 17.14 -16.12 9.40
CA ASP A 106 17.43 -16.28 7.98
C ASP A 106 16.12 -16.35 7.17
N VAL A 107 15.92 -15.38 6.30
CA VAL A 107 14.72 -15.32 5.44
C VAL A 107 14.58 -16.57 4.56
N ASN A 108 15.67 -17.28 4.27
CA ASN A 108 15.64 -18.54 3.51
C ASN A 108 14.95 -19.70 4.26
N ASN A 109 14.75 -19.57 5.57
CA ASN A 109 13.97 -20.53 6.36
C ASN A 109 12.47 -20.45 6.10
N TYR A 110 12.03 -19.43 5.36
CA TYR A 110 10.62 -19.16 5.07
C TYR A 110 10.32 -19.36 3.60
N GLN A 111 9.09 -19.67 3.31
CA GLN A 111 8.51 -19.68 1.98
C GLN A 111 7.41 -18.63 1.91
N VAL A 112 7.35 -17.95 0.77
CA VAL A 112 6.33 -16.96 0.46
C VAL A 112 5.53 -17.48 -0.71
N PHE A 113 4.22 -17.53 -0.59
CA PHE A 113 3.34 -18.04 -1.64
C PHE A 113 2.00 -17.28 -1.60
N GLY A 114 1.33 -17.29 -2.72
CA GLY A 114 0.04 -16.59 -2.84
C GLY A 114 -0.09 -15.89 -4.17
N THR A 115 -0.98 -14.92 -4.19
CA THR A 115 -1.26 -14.04 -5.33
C THR A 115 -1.00 -12.59 -4.94
N ASP A 116 -1.05 -11.69 -5.91
CA ASP A 116 -0.91 -10.23 -5.69
C ASP A 116 -1.87 -9.70 -4.59
N PHE A 117 -2.95 -10.45 -4.35
CA PHE A 117 -4.01 -10.07 -3.42
C PHE A 117 -3.99 -10.80 -2.08
N ALA A 118 -3.29 -11.93 -1.99
CA ALA A 118 -3.26 -12.74 -0.77
C ALA A 118 -1.92 -13.48 -0.68
N THR A 119 -0.95 -12.83 -0.09
CA THR A 119 0.37 -13.41 0.13
C THR A 119 0.49 -13.97 1.53
N ILE A 120 1.04 -15.15 1.63
CA ILE A 120 1.26 -15.88 2.87
C ILE A 120 2.75 -16.14 3.03
N ILE A 121 3.27 -15.92 4.23
CA ILE A 121 4.59 -16.37 4.65
C ILE A 121 4.44 -17.52 5.65
N SER A 122 5.28 -18.53 5.51
CA SER A 122 5.28 -19.72 6.36
C SER A 122 6.71 -20.25 6.52
N PRO A 123 7.12 -20.75 7.68
CA PRO A 123 8.34 -21.52 7.80
C PRO A 123 8.31 -22.75 6.87
N LYS A 124 9.45 -23.10 6.29
CA LYS A 124 9.61 -24.35 5.50
C LYS A 124 9.47 -25.58 6.39
N ASP A 125 9.20 -26.75 5.81
CA ASP A 125 8.86 -27.99 6.52
C ASP A 125 9.82 -28.39 7.66
N SER A 126 11.09 -28.00 7.58
CA SER A 126 12.11 -28.31 8.58
C SER A 126 12.27 -27.22 9.65
N PHE A 127 11.51 -26.14 9.57
CA PHE A 127 11.63 -24.97 10.42
C PHE A 127 10.32 -24.65 11.11
N THR A 128 10.41 -23.91 12.21
CA THR A 128 9.30 -23.33 12.95
C THR A 128 9.54 -21.84 13.10
N TRP A 129 8.51 -21.10 13.48
CA TRP A 129 8.71 -19.73 13.94
C TRP A 129 9.68 -19.70 15.12
N PRO A 130 10.53 -18.67 15.24
CA PRO A 130 11.50 -18.57 16.31
C PRO A 130 10.81 -18.52 17.68
N ASP A 131 11.49 -19.02 18.70
CA ASP A 131 11.04 -18.90 20.10
C ASP A 131 11.24 -17.45 20.55
N ALA A 132 10.15 -16.70 20.48
CA ALA A 132 10.15 -15.27 20.74
C ALA A 132 9.58 -14.94 22.12
N GLN A 133 10.02 -13.84 22.71
CA GLN A 133 9.51 -13.30 23.96
C GLN A 133 7.98 -13.16 23.91
N GLN A 134 7.31 -13.51 25.00
CA GLN A 134 5.84 -13.44 25.13
C GLN A 134 5.36 -11.99 25.11
N ARG A 135 5.08 -11.48 23.89
CA ARG A 135 4.56 -10.13 23.65
C ARG A 135 3.74 -10.09 22.35
N SER A 136 2.91 -9.07 22.20
CA SER A 136 2.04 -8.91 21.03
C SER A 136 2.78 -8.49 19.75
N ASP A 137 3.94 -7.88 19.89
CA ASP A 137 4.84 -7.40 18.85
C ASP A 137 6.17 -8.17 18.89
N ALA A 138 6.10 -9.50 19.00
CA ALA A 138 7.27 -10.35 19.20
C ALA A 138 8.09 -10.58 17.94
N ILE A 139 7.42 -10.71 16.80
CA ILE A 139 8.03 -11.02 15.51
C ILE A 139 7.69 -9.90 14.52
N LYS A 140 8.72 -9.39 13.83
CA LYS A 140 8.66 -8.35 12.80
C LYS A 140 8.97 -8.96 11.45
N ILE A 141 8.02 -8.90 10.52
CA ILE A 141 8.23 -9.32 9.14
C ILE A 141 8.37 -8.06 8.29
N GLU A 142 9.55 -7.84 7.69
CA GLU A 142 9.80 -6.72 6.78
C GLU A 142 9.68 -7.21 5.34
N TYR A 143 8.90 -6.50 4.52
CA TYR A 143 8.64 -6.89 3.14
C TYR A 143 8.42 -5.68 2.24
N GLU A 144 8.75 -5.85 0.98
CA GLU A 144 8.56 -4.88 -0.08
C GLU A 144 7.23 -5.14 -0.79
N ILE A 145 6.48 -4.06 -1.00
CA ILE A 145 5.19 -4.08 -1.67
C ILE A 145 5.14 -3.02 -2.76
N GLY A 146 4.30 -3.22 -3.75
CA GLY A 146 4.09 -2.32 -4.87
C GLY A 146 4.16 -3.04 -6.21
N TYR A 147 3.75 -2.37 -7.27
CA TYR A 147 3.82 -2.92 -8.62
C TYR A 147 5.24 -2.89 -9.20
N GLY A 148 6.09 -1.97 -8.73
CA GLY A 148 7.48 -1.81 -9.18
C GLY A 148 8.04 -0.44 -8.85
N ASP A 149 9.29 -0.21 -9.27
CA ASP A 149 10.04 1.01 -8.98
C ASP A 149 9.78 2.12 -10.00
N ALA A 150 9.26 1.77 -11.18
CA ALA A 150 9.01 2.73 -12.25
C ALA A 150 7.51 3.07 -12.36
N ILE A 151 7.22 4.29 -12.83
CA ILE A 151 5.85 4.73 -13.12
C ILE A 151 5.13 3.78 -14.08
N THR A 152 5.87 3.20 -15.02
CA THR A 152 5.36 2.26 -16.03
C THR A 152 4.93 0.91 -15.46
N ASP A 153 5.39 0.54 -14.28
CA ASP A 153 5.03 -0.71 -13.62
C ASP A 153 3.63 -0.65 -13.02
N VAL A 154 3.16 0.56 -12.71
CA VAL A 154 1.81 0.78 -12.18
C VAL A 154 0.77 0.60 -13.29
N PRO A 155 -0.27 -0.22 -13.09
CA PRO A 155 -1.32 -0.42 -14.06
C PRO A 155 -1.93 0.89 -14.58
N GLN A 156 -2.09 0.99 -15.91
CA GLN A 156 -2.61 2.20 -16.56
C GLN A 156 -4.01 2.60 -16.06
N THR A 157 -4.82 1.64 -15.65
CA THR A 157 -6.15 1.88 -15.07
C THR A 157 -6.05 2.63 -13.74
N ILE A 158 -5.10 2.28 -12.88
CA ILE A 158 -4.85 3.01 -11.61
C ILE A 158 -4.36 4.42 -11.91
N ARG A 159 -3.39 4.56 -12.81
CA ARG A 159 -2.86 5.87 -13.22
C ARG A 159 -3.95 6.76 -13.82
N HIS A 160 -4.81 6.20 -14.64
CA HIS A 160 -5.93 6.94 -15.21
C HIS A 160 -6.97 7.34 -14.15
N ALA A 161 -7.24 6.46 -13.17
CA ALA A 161 -8.10 6.80 -12.03
C ALA A 161 -7.57 8.03 -11.26
N LEU A 162 -6.25 8.07 -10.99
CA LEU A 162 -5.61 9.23 -10.36
C LEU A 162 -5.79 10.51 -11.19
N MET A 163 -5.63 10.43 -12.51
CA MET A 163 -5.81 11.58 -13.40
C MET A 163 -7.26 12.10 -13.40
N LEU A 164 -8.25 11.20 -13.35
CA LEU A 164 -9.66 11.59 -13.22
C LEU A 164 -9.93 12.30 -11.89
N LEU A 165 -9.36 11.77 -10.80
CA LEU A 165 -9.53 12.35 -9.47
C LEU A 165 -8.91 13.75 -9.38
N ILE A 166 -7.68 13.90 -9.89
CA ILE A 166 -6.96 15.19 -9.93
C ILE A 166 -7.73 16.20 -10.79
N GLY A 167 -8.19 15.79 -11.97
CA GLY A 167 -8.98 16.64 -12.85
C GLY A 167 -10.26 17.14 -12.16
N HIS A 168 -10.96 16.23 -11.50
CA HIS A 168 -12.17 16.59 -10.75
C HIS A 168 -11.87 17.63 -9.65
N TRP A 169 -10.80 17.48 -8.87
CA TRP A 169 -10.45 18.43 -7.83
C TRP A 169 -9.89 19.74 -8.37
N TYR A 170 -9.22 19.70 -9.52
CA TYR A 170 -8.71 20.89 -10.17
C TYR A 170 -9.84 21.77 -10.70
N ASP A 171 -10.87 21.16 -11.31
CA ASP A 171 -12.04 21.86 -11.85
C ASP A 171 -12.98 22.36 -10.75
N ASN A 172 -13.05 21.65 -9.61
CA ASN A 172 -13.95 21.96 -8.49
C ASN A 172 -13.17 22.45 -7.26
N ARG A 173 -12.40 23.53 -7.43
CA ARG A 173 -11.55 24.12 -6.37
C ARG A 173 -12.35 24.67 -5.18
N GLU A 174 -13.61 25.07 -5.39
CA GLU A 174 -14.50 25.59 -4.37
C GLU A 174 -15.69 24.65 -4.13
N GLN A 175 -15.71 23.99 -2.98
CA GLN A 175 -16.84 23.11 -2.57
C GLN A 175 -18.03 23.91 -2.05
N THR A 176 -18.31 25.09 -2.58
CA THR A 176 -19.34 26.01 -2.06
C THR A 176 -20.63 26.08 -2.89
N GLY A 177 -20.79 25.18 -3.88
CA GLY A 177 -22.04 25.06 -4.64
C GLY A 177 -23.05 24.15 -3.97
N ALA A 178 -24.31 24.58 -3.90
CA ALA A 178 -25.44 23.86 -3.28
C ALA A 178 -25.89 22.61 -4.05
N ASP A 179 -25.19 22.22 -5.09
CA ASP A 179 -25.50 21.03 -5.90
C ASP A 179 -24.52 19.91 -5.56
N GLU A 180 -24.99 18.68 -5.54
CA GLU A 180 -24.40 17.38 -5.17
C GLU A 180 -23.00 17.05 -5.78
N LEU A 181 -22.10 18.01 -5.88
CA LEU A 181 -20.78 17.95 -6.51
C LEU A 181 -19.68 17.30 -5.66
N SER A 182 -20.03 16.71 -4.52
CA SER A 182 -19.02 16.05 -3.67
C SER A 182 -18.77 14.59 -4.02
N ASN A 183 -19.38 14.07 -5.08
CA ASN A 183 -19.18 12.68 -5.46
C ASN A 183 -17.89 12.54 -6.29
N ILE A 184 -16.98 11.73 -5.78
CA ILE A 184 -15.80 11.25 -6.53
C ILE A 184 -16.28 10.74 -7.90
N PRO A 185 -15.53 11.01 -9.00
CA PRO A 185 -15.93 10.56 -10.32
C PRO A 185 -16.24 9.06 -10.35
N PHE A 186 -17.38 8.68 -10.85
CA PHE A 186 -17.81 7.27 -10.93
C PHE A 186 -16.73 6.39 -11.59
N GLY A 187 -16.06 6.88 -12.64
CA GLY A 187 -15.00 6.16 -13.32
C GLY A 187 -13.76 5.88 -12.44
N TYR A 188 -13.47 6.70 -11.43
CA TYR A 188 -12.39 6.45 -10.48
C TYR A 188 -12.62 5.17 -9.68
N GLU A 189 -13.79 5.02 -9.08
CA GLU A 189 -14.15 3.84 -8.27
C GLU A 189 -14.17 2.57 -9.12
N GLU A 190 -14.76 2.63 -10.30
CA GLU A 190 -14.82 1.50 -11.23
C GLU A 190 -13.43 0.99 -11.62
N MET A 191 -12.49 1.90 -11.92
CA MET A 191 -11.12 1.54 -12.27
C MET A 191 -10.35 0.93 -11.10
N LEU A 192 -10.53 1.47 -9.89
CA LEU A 192 -9.88 0.91 -8.71
C LEU A 192 -10.45 -0.46 -8.33
N ASN A 193 -11.75 -0.69 -8.55
CA ASN A 193 -12.38 -1.97 -8.25
C ASN A 193 -11.78 -3.15 -9.05
N LEU A 194 -11.17 -2.88 -10.22
CA LEU A 194 -10.45 -3.89 -10.99
C LEU A 194 -9.20 -4.41 -10.27
N HIS A 195 -8.67 -3.63 -9.32
CA HIS A 195 -7.42 -3.92 -8.61
C HIS A 195 -7.61 -4.09 -7.11
N ARG A 196 -8.81 -3.84 -6.59
CA ARG A 196 -9.10 -4.06 -5.17
C ARG A 196 -9.20 -5.56 -4.86
N ASN A 197 -8.73 -5.93 -3.69
CA ASN A 197 -8.95 -7.25 -3.15
C ASN A 197 -10.45 -7.51 -2.94
N CYS A 198 -11.05 -8.36 -3.76
CA CYS A 198 -12.46 -8.78 -3.64
C CYS A 198 -12.69 -9.78 -2.49
N TRP A 199 -11.73 -9.98 -1.57
CA TRP A 199 -11.80 -11.01 -0.53
C TRP A 199 -12.44 -10.58 0.79
N TYR A 200 -13.04 -9.38 0.85
CA TYR A 200 -13.85 -8.94 1.99
C TYR A 200 -15.31 -8.70 1.56
N GLY A 201 -15.97 -9.78 1.23
CA GLY A 201 -17.42 -9.88 1.14
C GLY A 201 -17.95 -10.59 2.38
#